data_a6db48b58ec91169a75885ce9cbcba98
#
_entry.id   a6db48b58ec91169a75885ce9cbcba98
#
_cell.length_a   1.000
_cell.length_b   1.000
_cell.length_c   1.000
_cell.angle_alpha   90.00
_cell.angle_beta   90.00
_cell.angle_gamma   90.00
#
_symmetry.space_group_name_H-M   'P 1'
#
loop_
_entity.id
_entity.type
_entity.pdbx_description
1 polymer ?
#
loop_
_entity_poly.entity_id
_entity_poly.type
_entity_poly.pdbx_seq_one_letter_code
_entity_poly.pdbx_strand_id
1 'polypeptide(L)'
;MVYDIAGLRVFIDNKYPYTTKFCTKYLSEDQDAGVDIHATVTEEEFAEEKACSLNFSDGYIENICLYRSICAQMPLFNRILLHAAIIEYDGKAYAFLGRSGTGKSTHTRLWMKHIDGVKFINGDKPILEYKDNQFIAYGTPWMGKEGLGEKTQAPLCGLCFLEQAPENSIKRMTAAETSARLFTQILLPKEEENVVSTLDFLDKMILELPSYLLKCTISEEAVQKSFEALTGKQYISKNI
;
A
#
# COMPACT_ATOMS: atom_id res chain seq x y z
N MET A 1 -10.03 -20.84 -3.48
CA MET A 1 -8.89 -21.19 -2.62
C MET A 1 -8.73 -20.13 -1.53
N VAL A 2 -8.20 -20.50 -0.37
CA VAL A 2 -8.02 -19.59 0.78
C VAL A 2 -6.58 -19.07 0.80
N TYR A 3 -6.44 -17.77 1.05
CA TYR A 3 -5.16 -17.07 1.12
C TYR A 3 -5.06 -16.27 2.43
N ASP A 4 -3.86 -16.19 3.01
CA ASP A 4 -3.58 -15.36 4.18
C ASP A 4 -3.05 -14.00 3.73
N ILE A 5 -3.91 -12.97 3.74
CA ILE A 5 -3.61 -11.61 3.26
C ILE A 5 -3.84 -10.63 4.39
N ALA A 6 -2.81 -9.91 4.80
CA ALA A 6 -2.88 -8.91 5.88
C ALA A 6 -3.53 -9.43 7.17
N GLY A 7 -3.21 -10.66 7.58
CA GLY A 7 -3.74 -11.30 8.76
C GLY A 7 -5.20 -11.76 8.67
N LEU A 8 -5.80 -11.70 7.47
CA LEU A 8 -7.16 -12.21 7.18
C LEU A 8 -7.08 -13.45 6.30
N ARG A 9 -8.05 -14.34 6.48
CA ARG A 9 -8.29 -15.50 5.65
C ARG A 9 -9.27 -15.14 4.52
N VAL A 10 -8.74 -15.07 3.31
CA VAL A 10 -9.48 -14.59 2.13
C VAL A 10 -9.74 -15.76 1.20
N PHE A 11 -11.00 -16.15 1.05
CA PHE A 11 -11.41 -17.06 -0.01
C PHE A 11 -11.53 -16.29 -1.33
N ILE A 12 -10.81 -16.73 -2.34
CA ILE A 12 -10.86 -16.15 -3.68
C ILE A 12 -11.46 -17.19 -4.64
N ASP A 13 -12.61 -16.82 -5.23
CA ASP A 13 -13.28 -17.60 -6.28
C ASP A 13 -12.91 -17.00 -7.64
N ASN A 14 -11.87 -17.54 -8.25
CA ASN A 14 -11.36 -17.09 -9.53
C ASN A 14 -11.60 -18.11 -10.65
N LYS A 15 -12.02 -17.63 -11.81
CA LYS A 15 -12.25 -18.40 -13.03
C LYS A 15 -10.95 -18.64 -13.82
N TYR A 16 -10.06 -17.63 -13.83
CA TYR A 16 -8.81 -17.68 -14.59
C TYR A 16 -7.61 -17.98 -13.66
N PRO A 17 -6.59 -18.73 -14.13
CA PRO A 17 -5.44 -19.13 -13.32
C PRO A 17 -4.50 -17.98 -12.98
N TYR A 18 -4.76 -16.75 -13.47
CA TYR A 18 -3.90 -15.60 -13.26
C TYR A 18 -3.79 -15.25 -11.77
N THR A 19 -4.92 -15.08 -11.08
CA THR A 19 -4.95 -14.72 -9.65
C THR A 19 -4.31 -15.79 -8.79
N THR A 20 -4.56 -17.07 -9.06
CA THR A 20 -3.94 -18.18 -8.32
C THR A 20 -2.40 -18.13 -8.39
N LYS A 21 -1.85 -17.92 -9.60
CA LYS A 21 -0.39 -17.78 -9.80
C LYS A 21 0.15 -16.54 -9.11
N PHE A 22 -0.59 -15.44 -9.20
CA PHE A 22 -0.22 -14.15 -8.64
C PHE A 22 -0.17 -14.18 -7.11
N CYS A 23 -1.12 -14.86 -6.46
CA CYS A 23 -1.25 -14.98 -5.02
C CYS A 23 -0.51 -16.18 -4.39
N THR A 24 0.29 -16.93 -5.15
CA THR A 24 0.90 -18.20 -4.69
C THR A 24 1.64 -18.08 -3.34
N LYS A 25 2.39 -17.02 -3.11
CA LYS A 25 3.13 -16.78 -1.85
C LYS A 25 2.21 -16.59 -0.63
N TYR A 26 0.92 -16.32 -0.87
CA TYR A 26 -0.08 -16.04 0.16
C TYR A 26 -1.06 -17.18 0.38
N LEU A 27 -0.90 -18.29 -0.35
CA LEU A 27 -1.75 -19.48 -0.19
C LEU A 27 -1.73 -19.94 1.27
N SER A 28 -2.91 -20.13 1.86
CA SER A 28 -3.03 -20.62 3.23
C SER A 28 -2.67 -22.10 3.31
N GLU A 29 -1.97 -22.48 4.35
CA GLU A 29 -1.64 -23.90 4.61
C GLU A 29 -2.88 -24.70 5.00
N ASP A 30 -3.83 -24.07 5.69
CA ASP A 30 -5.12 -24.64 6.07
C ASP A 30 -6.23 -24.10 5.16
N GLN A 31 -6.75 -24.95 4.28
CA GLN A 31 -7.82 -24.58 3.34
C GLN A 31 -9.23 -24.77 3.90
N ASP A 32 -9.38 -25.48 5.04
CA ASP A 32 -10.67 -25.89 5.61
C ASP A 32 -11.12 -25.01 6.78
N ALA A 33 -10.23 -24.19 7.36
CA ALA A 33 -10.59 -23.29 8.44
C ALA A 33 -11.48 -22.13 7.96
N GLY A 34 -12.15 -21.48 8.91
CA GLY A 34 -13.07 -20.37 8.65
C GLY A 34 -12.46 -19.24 7.80
N VAL A 35 -13.28 -18.55 7.06
CA VAL A 35 -12.92 -17.49 6.11
C VAL A 35 -13.49 -16.16 6.61
N ASP A 36 -12.67 -15.10 6.57
CA ASP A 36 -13.07 -13.74 6.96
C ASP A 36 -13.69 -12.99 5.77
N ILE A 37 -13.10 -13.12 4.59
CA ILE A 37 -13.52 -12.42 3.36
C ILE A 37 -13.78 -13.42 2.25
N HIS A 38 -14.91 -13.27 1.55
CA HIS A 38 -15.22 -13.95 0.31
C HIS A 38 -15.09 -12.98 -0.86
N ALA A 39 -14.13 -13.22 -1.75
CA ALA A 39 -13.91 -12.42 -2.95
C ALA A 39 -14.45 -13.16 -4.17
N THR A 40 -15.45 -12.58 -4.80
CA THR A 40 -16.08 -13.04 -6.03
C THR A 40 -16.15 -11.90 -7.03
N VAL A 41 -16.41 -12.22 -8.29
CA VAL A 41 -16.60 -11.24 -9.36
C VAL A 41 -17.90 -11.58 -10.09
N THR A 42 -18.79 -10.61 -10.18
CA THR A 42 -20.00 -10.74 -10.99
C THR A 42 -19.69 -10.54 -12.48
N GLU A 43 -20.56 -11.05 -13.36
CA GLU A 43 -20.43 -10.83 -14.79
C GLU A 43 -20.52 -9.35 -15.18
N GLU A 44 -21.32 -8.57 -14.42
CA GLU A 44 -21.46 -7.14 -14.62
C GLU A 44 -20.17 -6.39 -14.26
N GLU A 45 -19.59 -6.62 -13.08
CA GLU A 45 -18.31 -6.02 -12.67
C GLU A 45 -17.17 -6.37 -13.64
N PHE A 46 -17.14 -7.61 -14.11
CA PHE A 46 -16.14 -8.03 -15.08
C PHE A 46 -16.32 -7.31 -16.42
N ALA A 47 -17.56 -7.16 -16.90
CA ALA A 47 -17.86 -6.49 -18.16
C ALA A 47 -17.55 -4.99 -18.09
N GLU A 48 -17.88 -4.32 -16.99
CA GLU A 48 -17.55 -2.91 -16.74
C GLU A 48 -16.03 -2.68 -16.77
N GLU A 49 -15.26 -3.48 -16.02
CA GLU A 49 -13.81 -3.34 -16.00
C GLU A 49 -13.18 -3.65 -17.36
N LYS A 50 -13.68 -4.65 -18.07
CA LYS A 50 -13.21 -5.01 -19.40
C LYS A 50 -13.43 -3.88 -20.41
N ALA A 51 -14.54 -3.16 -20.32
CA ALA A 51 -14.83 -2.01 -21.18
C ALA A 51 -13.83 -0.87 -20.97
N CYS A 52 -13.33 -0.69 -19.76
CA CYS A 52 -12.32 0.33 -19.41
C CYS A 52 -10.88 -0.13 -19.68
N SER A 53 -10.64 -1.44 -19.83
CA SER A 53 -9.32 -2.07 -19.80
C SER A 53 -9.05 -2.95 -21.02
N LEU A 54 -9.38 -2.48 -22.22
CA LEU A 54 -9.42 -3.25 -23.48
C LEU A 54 -8.12 -3.97 -23.87
N ASN A 55 -6.97 -3.54 -23.34
CA ASN A 55 -5.65 -4.08 -23.69
C ASN A 55 -5.13 -5.15 -22.72
N PHE A 56 -5.93 -5.54 -21.72
CA PHE A 56 -5.52 -6.50 -20.71
C PHE A 56 -6.19 -7.87 -20.92
N SER A 57 -5.53 -8.95 -20.45
CA SER A 57 -6.11 -10.29 -20.48
C SER A 57 -7.27 -10.43 -19.49
N ASP A 58 -8.21 -11.33 -19.79
CA ASP A 58 -9.36 -11.60 -18.92
C ASP A 58 -8.94 -11.97 -17.49
N GLY A 59 -7.88 -12.76 -17.33
CA GLY A 59 -7.36 -13.12 -16.02
C GLY A 59 -6.79 -11.91 -15.24
N TYR A 60 -6.20 -10.94 -15.92
CA TYR A 60 -5.75 -9.70 -15.28
C TYR A 60 -6.93 -8.82 -14.86
N ILE A 61 -7.97 -8.73 -15.71
CA ILE A 61 -9.21 -8.01 -15.42
C ILE A 61 -9.91 -8.61 -14.20
N GLU A 62 -10.09 -9.93 -14.18
CA GLU A 62 -10.64 -10.64 -13.03
C GLU A 62 -9.84 -10.36 -11.75
N ASN A 63 -8.50 -10.38 -11.83
CA ASN A 63 -7.66 -10.07 -10.67
C ASN A 63 -7.87 -8.62 -10.15
N ILE A 64 -8.16 -7.65 -11.03
CA ILE A 64 -8.51 -6.29 -10.61
C ILE A 64 -9.86 -6.31 -9.87
N CYS A 65 -10.88 -6.96 -10.40
CA CYS A 65 -12.19 -7.05 -9.76
C CYS A 65 -12.10 -7.76 -8.40
N LEU A 66 -11.37 -8.88 -8.32
CA LEU A 66 -11.17 -9.64 -7.09
C LEU A 66 -10.48 -8.81 -6.01
N TYR A 67 -9.39 -8.10 -6.33
CA TYR A 67 -8.74 -7.30 -5.30
C TYR A 67 -9.62 -6.14 -4.82
N ARG A 68 -10.45 -5.54 -5.70
CA ARG A 68 -11.44 -4.53 -5.30
C ARG A 68 -12.50 -5.11 -4.37
N SER A 69 -13.01 -6.30 -4.68
CA SER A 69 -13.95 -7.04 -3.82
C SER A 69 -13.37 -7.31 -2.44
N ILE A 70 -12.08 -7.70 -2.36
CA ILE A 70 -11.37 -7.87 -1.10
C ILE A 70 -11.28 -6.54 -0.34
N CYS A 71 -10.80 -5.49 -1.01
CA CYS A 71 -10.57 -4.20 -0.39
C CYS A 71 -11.86 -3.53 0.11
N ALA A 72 -12.98 -3.73 -0.58
CA ALA A 72 -14.28 -3.19 -0.18
C ALA A 72 -14.76 -3.74 1.18
N GLN A 73 -14.38 -4.98 1.54
CA GLN A 73 -14.78 -5.63 2.79
C GLN A 73 -13.78 -5.38 3.94
N MET A 74 -12.56 -4.95 3.66
CA MET A 74 -11.50 -4.77 4.66
C MET A 74 -11.78 -3.76 5.77
N PRO A 75 -12.53 -2.65 5.54
CA PRO A 75 -12.82 -1.70 6.60
C PRO A 75 -13.56 -2.30 7.80
N LEU A 76 -14.39 -3.32 7.60
CA LEU A 76 -15.06 -4.08 8.67
C LEU A 76 -14.08 -4.79 9.61
N PHE A 77 -12.84 -4.98 9.18
CA PHE A 77 -11.76 -5.62 9.93
C PHE A 77 -10.67 -4.63 10.36
N ASN A 78 -10.98 -3.34 10.44
CA ASN A 78 -10.00 -2.26 10.71
C ASN A 78 -8.81 -2.28 9.74
N ARG A 79 -9.05 -2.47 8.46
CA ARG A 79 -8.03 -2.50 7.40
C ARG A 79 -8.44 -1.67 6.21
N ILE A 80 -7.44 -1.06 5.56
CA ILE A 80 -7.63 -0.38 4.28
C ILE A 80 -6.49 -0.70 3.32
N LEU A 81 -6.77 -0.64 2.02
CA LEU A 81 -5.72 -0.64 1.00
C LEU A 81 -5.24 0.79 0.76
N LEU A 82 -3.93 0.97 0.72
CA LEU A 82 -3.28 2.25 0.41
C LEU A 82 -2.50 2.15 -0.91
N HIS A 83 -2.64 3.13 -1.79
CA HIS A 83 -1.77 3.25 -2.96
C HIS A 83 -0.46 3.94 -2.58
N ALA A 84 0.51 3.16 -2.15
CA ALA A 84 1.80 3.64 -1.65
C ALA A 84 2.91 2.64 -1.95
N ALA A 85 4.15 3.11 -1.96
CA ALA A 85 5.31 2.25 -1.81
C ALA A 85 5.75 2.29 -0.34
N ILE A 86 5.80 1.14 0.33
CA ILE A 86 6.20 1.03 1.73
C ILE A 86 7.48 0.22 1.85
N ILE A 87 8.42 0.78 2.59
CA ILE A 87 9.66 0.13 2.98
C ILE A 87 9.75 -0.03 4.49
N GLU A 88 10.54 -1.00 4.92
CA GLU A 88 10.93 -1.18 6.31
C GLU A 88 12.37 -0.73 6.50
N TYR A 89 12.61 -0.04 7.60
CA TYR A 89 13.95 0.27 8.11
C TYR A 89 13.93 0.21 9.64
N ASP A 90 14.86 -0.56 10.21
CA ASP A 90 15.02 -0.72 11.67
C ASP A 90 13.71 -1.14 12.37
N GLY A 91 13.00 -2.13 11.79
CA GLY A 91 11.73 -2.67 12.32
C GLY A 91 10.53 -1.73 12.20
N LYS A 92 10.62 -0.63 11.46
CA LYS A 92 9.57 0.38 11.27
C LYS A 92 9.28 0.57 9.78
N ALA A 93 8.00 0.72 9.45
CA ALA A 93 7.55 0.98 8.09
C ALA A 93 7.41 2.48 7.81
N TYR A 94 7.73 2.87 6.59
CA TYR A 94 7.60 4.24 6.08
C TYR A 94 6.94 4.21 4.71
N ALA A 95 5.86 4.98 4.54
CA ALA A 95 5.07 5.00 3.33
C ALA A 95 5.41 6.21 2.44
N PHE A 96 5.66 5.96 1.17
CA PHE A 96 5.84 6.97 0.13
C PHE A 96 4.59 6.99 -0.75
N LEU A 97 3.93 8.16 -0.80
CA LEU A 97 2.64 8.36 -1.45
C LEU A 97 2.76 9.39 -2.59
N GLY A 98 1.82 9.32 -3.51
CA GLY A 98 1.72 10.25 -4.63
C GLY A 98 1.06 9.59 -5.84
N ARG A 99 0.65 10.38 -6.81
CA ARG A 99 0.02 9.90 -8.04
C ARG A 99 0.94 8.92 -8.78
N SER A 100 0.37 8.12 -9.66
CA SER A 100 1.18 7.28 -10.56
C SER A 100 2.20 8.14 -11.32
N GLY A 101 3.44 7.67 -11.41
CA GLY A 101 4.52 8.41 -12.08
C GLY A 101 5.23 9.48 -11.24
N THR A 102 4.84 9.75 -9.99
CA THR A 102 5.55 10.73 -9.13
C THR A 102 6.94 10.30 -8.69
N GLY A 103 7.32 9.02 -8.88
CA GLY A 103 8.63 8.51 -8.52
C GLY A 103 8.69 7.71 -7.21
N LYS A 104 7.56 7.20 -6.69
CA LYS A 104 7.54 6.36 -5.47
C LYS A 104 8.56 5.24 -5.52
N SER A 105 8.49 4.38 -6.55
CA SER A 105 9.44 3.27 -6.72
C SER A 105 10.89 3.72 -6.92
N THR A 106 11.10 4.84 -7.59
CA THR A 106 12.42 5.43 -7.77
C THR A 106 12.99 5.86 -6.43
N HIS A 107 12.21 6.59 -5.63
CA HIS A 107 12.65 7.09 -4.34
C HIS A 107 12.92 5.97 -3.33
N THR A 108 12.05 4.95 -3.27
CA THR A 108 12.28 3.78 -2.39
C THR A 108 13.51 2.97 -2.80
N ARG A 109 13.79 2.85 -4.10
CA ARG A 109 15.05 2.25 -4.58
C ARG A 109 16.28 3.08 -4.21
N LEU A 110 16.18 4.41 -4.21
CA LEU A 110 17.25 5.26 -3.72
C LEU A 110 17.50 5.04 -2.22
N TRP A 111 16.46 4.87 -1.42
CA TRP A 111 16.62 4.47 -0.01
C TRP A 111 17.39 3.16 0.12
N MET A 112 17.01 2.13 -0.63
CA MET A 112 17.74 0.84 -0.61
C MET A 112 19.17 0.95 -1.09
N LYS A 113 19.44 1.86 -2.04
CA LYS A 113 20.79 2.09 -2.55
C LYS A 113 21.70 2.75 -1.53
N HIS A 114 21.20 3.75 -0.82
CA HIS A 114 21.99 4.65 0.03
C HIS A 114 21.92 4.35 1.53
N ILE A 115 20.99 3.48 1.98
CA ILE A 115 20.78 3.14 3.39
C ILE A 115 20.85 1.64 3.56
N ASP A 116 21.69 1.16 4.50
CA ASP A 116 21.75 -0.26 4.82
C ASP A 116 20.52 -0.73 5.59
N GLY A 117 20.11 -1.98 5.37
CA GLY A 117 19.05 -2.63 6.11
C GLY A 117 17.62 -2.26 5.66
N VAL A 118 17.46 -1.44 4.62
CA VAL A 118 16.15 -1.13 4.04
C VAL A 118 15.63 -2.33 3.26
N LYS A 119 14.34 -2.66 3.47
CA LYS A 119 13.63 -3.74 2.75
C LYS A 119 12.29 -3.24 2.21
N PHE A 120 11.80 -3.83 1.13
CA PHE A 120 10.44 -3.58 0.67
C PHE A 120 9.41 -4.36 1.49
N ILE A 121 8.33 -3.68 1.90
CA ILE A 121 7.09 -4.31 2.33
C ILE A 121 6.18 -4.49 1.11
N ASN A 122 5.90 -3.39 0.39
CA ASN A 122 5.08 -3.43 -0.83
C ASN A 122 5.33 -2.18 -1.70
N GLY A 123 5.46 -2.36 -3.01
CA GLY A 123 5.78 -1.29 -3.95
C GLY A 123 4.57 -0.52 -4.52
N ASP A 124 3.31 -0.97 -4.27
CA ASP A 124 2.15 -0.36 -4.92
C ASP A 124 0.87 -0.37 -4.07
N LYS A 125 0.47 -1.52 -3.53
CA LYS A 125 -0.83 -1.72 -2.87
C LYS A 125 -0.69 -2.46 -1.53
N PRO A 126 0.03 -1.90 -0.55
CA PRO A 126 0.03 -2.40 0.81
C PRO A 126 -1.35 -2.30 1.44
N ILE A 127 -1.61 -3.16 2.42
CA ILE A 127 -2.75 -3.05 3.30
C ILE A 127 -2.27 -2.56 4.65
N LEU A 128 -3.04 -1.63 5.24
CA LEU A 128 -2.82 -1.15 6.59
C LEU A 128 -3.88 -1.73 7.52
N GLU A 129 -3.48 -2.14 8.72
CA GLU A 129 -4.34 -2.51 9.83
C GLU A 129 -4.16 -1.50 10.97
N TYR A 130 -5.24 -1.11 11.64
CA TYR A 130 -5.16 -0.40 12.92
C TYR A 130 -5.48 -1.37 14.05
N LYS A 131 -4.49 -1.67 14.85
CA LYS A 131 -4.56 -2.63 15.94
C LYS A 131 -3.66 -2.21 17.09
N ASP A 132 -4.14 -2.38 18.33
CA ASP A 132 -3.39 -2.07 19.57
C ASP A 132 -2.80 -0.65 19.57
N ASN A 133 -3.58 0.34 19.08
CA ASN A 133 -3.20 1.75 18.90
C ASN A 133 -1.98 1.95 17.98
N GLN A 134 -1.80 1.07 16.99
CA GLN A 134 -0.74 1.16 16.00
C GLN A 134 -1.27 0.86 14.61
N PHE A 135 -0.66 1.49 13.62
CA PHE A 135 -0.85 1.13 12.21
C PHE A 135 0.20 0.09 11.82
N ILE A 136 -0.23 -1.05 11.32
CA ILE A 136 0.63 -2.11 10.81
C ILE A 136 0.51 -2.14 9.28
N ALA A 137 1.63 -2.03 8.59
CA ALA A 137 1.69 -2.15 7.14
C ALA A 137 2.02 -3.59 6.74
N TYR A 138 1.22 -4.14 5.83
CA TYR A 138 1.37 -5.50 5.31
C TYR A 138 1.76 -5.49 3.83
N GLY A 139 2.70 -6.37 3.47
CA GLY A 139 2.90 -6.76 2.09
C GLY A 139 1.71 -7.56 1.56
N THR A 140 1.39 -7.36 0.30
CA THR A 140 0.26 -8.00 -0.40
C THR A 140 0.71 -8.60 -1.72
N PRO A 141 -0.08 -9.47 -2.37
CA PRO A 141 0.24 -9.93 -3.71
C PRO A 141 0.37 -8.79 -4.74
N TRP A 142 -0.33 -7.68 -4.55
CA TRP A 142 -0.40 -6.55 -5.49
C TRP A 142 0.77 -5.58 -5.31
N MET A 143 1.94 -5.96 -5.83
CA MET A 143 3.22 -5.25 -5.66
C MET A 143 3.54 -4.28 -6.81
N GLY A 144 2.60 -4.06 -7.73
CA GLY A 144 2.81 -3.26 -8.93
C GLY A 144 3.61 -3.99 -10.02
N LYS A 145 3.91 -3.26 -11.10
CA LYS A 145 4.58 -3.84 -12.30
C LYS A 145 6.00 -4.35 -12.01
N GLU A 146 6.63 -3.82 -10.99
CA GLU A 146 8.02 -4.13 -10.65
C GLU A 146 8.14 -5.33 -9.70
N GLY A 147 7.03 -5.81 -9.13
CA GLY A 147 7.00 -6.97 -8.23
C GLY A 147 7.78 -6.76 -6.93
N LEU A 148 7.89 -5.50 -6.48
CA LEU A 148 8.67 -5.15 -5.29
C LEU A 148 7.82 -5.32 -4.03
N GLY A 149 8.10 -6.33 -3.24
CA GLY A 149 7.40 -6.60 -1.98
C GLY A 149 7.64 -8.00 -1.46
N GLU A 150 7.31 -8.19 -0.19
CA GLU A 150 7.43 -9.47 0.51
C GLU A 150 6.17 -9.72 1.37
N LYS A 151 5.89 -11.00 1.69
CA LYS A 151 4.86 -11.38 2.68
C LYS A 151 5.41 -11.09 4.08
N THR A 152 5.41 -9.81 4.46
CA THR A 152 5.95 -9.30 5.73
C THR A 152 5.09 -8.17 6.25
N GLN A 153 5.36 -7.73 7.48
CA GLN A 153 4.66 -6.62 8.13
C GLN A 153 5.58 -5.84 9.05
N ALA A 154 5.28 -4.56 9.26
CA ALA A 154 5.94 -3.72 10.25
C ALA A 154 5.03 -2.56 10.70
N PRO A 155 5.25 -1.99 11.92
CA PRO A 155 4.52 -0.81 12.38
C PRO A 155 4.83 0.40 11.48
N LEU A 156 3.77 1.03 10.96
CA LEU A 156 3.87 2.23 10.12
C LEU A 156 4.10 3.46 11.01
N CYS A 157 5.21 4.17 10.76
CA CYS A 157 5.66 5.26 11.60
C CYS A 157 5.62 6.64 10.91
N GLY A 158 5.32 6.71 9.62
CA GLY A 158 5.24 8.00 8.92
C GLY A 158 4.84 7.90 7.47
N LEU A 159 4.29 9.02 6.97
CA LEU A 159 3.84 9.20 5.60
C LEU A 159 4.68 10.28 4.91
N CYS A 160 5.14 10.01 3.70
CA CYS A 160 5.88 10.97 2.88
C CYS A 160 5.23 11.09 1.51
N PHE A 161 4.58 12.22 1.26
CA PHE A 161 4.00 12.54 -0.04
C PHE A 161 5.07 13.11 -0.95
N LEU A 162 5.22 12.52 -2.14
CA LEU A 162 6.23 12.92 -3.12
C LEU A 162 5.65 13.89 -4.15
N GLU A 163 6.46 14.88 -4.52
CA GLU A 163 6.19 15.82 -5.60
C GLU A 163 7.50 16.10 -6.34
N GLN A 164 7.49 15.94 -7.66
CA GLN A 164 8.67 16.26 -8.49
C GLN A 164 8.92 17.77 -8.50
N ALA A 165 10.17 18.16 -8.27
CA ALA A 165 10.58 19.57 -8.25
C ALA A 165 12.03 19.70 -8.69
N PRO A 166 12.49 20.88 -9.15
CA PRO A 166 13.87 21.12 -9.53
C PRO A 166 14.84 21.14 -8.34
N GLU A 167 14.32 21.37 -7.12
CA GLU A 167 15.10 21.44 -5.89
C GLU A 167 14.47 20.57 -4.80
N ASN A 168 15.32 20.06 -3.90
CA ASN A 168 14.87 19.20 -2.82
C ASN A 168 14.46 20.04 -1.60
N SER A 169 13.25 19.81 -1.12
CA SER A 169 12.75 20.37 0.14
C SER A 169 11.77 19.43 0.82
N ILE A 170 11.76 19.42 2.15
CA ILE A 170 10.80 18.66 2.92
C ILE A 170 10.15 19.57 3.97
N LYS A 171 8.83 19.40 4.16
CA LYS A 171 8.09 20.06 5.22
C LYS A 171 7.12 19.11 5.90
N ARG A 172 6.90 19.30 7.20
CA ARG A 172 5.82 18.64 7.90
C ARG A 172 4.48 19.20 7.40
N MET A 173 3.52 18.31 7.19
CA MET A 173 2.18 18.69 6.73
C MET A 173 1.22 18.87 7.90
N THR A 174 0.25 19.76 7.72
CA THR A 174 -0.91 19.88 8.60
C THR A 174 -1.91 18.73 8.35
N ALA A 175 -2.84 18.51 9.26
CA ALA A 175 -3.93 17.54 9.10
C ALA A 175 -4.75 17.81 7.81
N ALA A 176 -5.06 19.07 7.52
CA ALA A 176 -5.82 19.45 6.32
C ALA A 176 -5.05 19.15 5.02
N GLU A 177 -3.74 19.44 4.97
CA GLU A 177 -2.90 19.12 3.80
C GLU A 177 -2.77 17.60 3.61
N THR A 178 -2.65 16.85 4.71
CA THR A 178 -2.57 15.37 4.70
C THR A 178 -3.87 14.78 4.20
N SER A 179 -5.01 15.21 4.74
CA SER A 179 -6.35 14.75 4.33
C SER A 179 -6.56 14.93 2.83
N ALA A 180 -6.35 16.13 2.29
CA ALA A 180 -6.55 16.43 0.88
C ALA A 180 -5.75 15.51 -0.07
N ARG A 181 -4.56 15.04 0.35
CA ARG A 181 -3.71 14.14 -0.46
C ARG A 181 -4.02 12.67 -0.20
N LEU A 182 -4.29 12.29 1.05
CA LEU A 182 -4.50 10.91 1.45
C LEU A 182 -5.74 10.31 0.79
N PHE A 183 -6.83 11.07 0.68
CA PHE A 183 -8.07 10.65 0.00
C PHE A 183 -7.86 10.23 -1.46
N THR A 184 -6.83 10.74 -2.12
CA THR A 184 -6.50 10.34 -3.51
C THR A 184 -5.71 9.04 -3.60
N GLN A 185 -5.32 8.45 -2.46
CA GLN A 185 -4.46 7.27 -2.40
C GLN A 185 -5.20 6.03 -1.87
N ILE A 186 -6.49 6.12 -1.63
CA ILE A 186 -7.31 5.02 -1.12
C ILE A 186 -8.37 4.62 -2.13
N LEU A 187 -8.85 3.39 -1.99
CA LEU A 187 -10.04 2.91 -2.67
C LEU A 187 -11.22 3.04 -1.70
N LEU A 188 -12.17 3.95 -2.00
CA LEU A 188 -13.40 4.07 -1.23
C LEU A 188 -14.35 2.93 -1.58
N PRO A 189 -14.90 2.21 -0.58
CA PRO A 189 -15.97 1.24 -0.79
C PRO A 189 -17.25 1.91 -1.31
N LYS A 190 -18.19 1.10 -1.79
CA LYS A 190 -19.51 1.59 -2.23
C LYS A 190 -20.54 1.54 -1.10
N GLU A 191 -20.41 0.58 -0.20
CA GLU A 191 -21.31 0.33 0.92
C GLU A 191 -21.11 1.38 2.02
N GLU A 192 -22.20 1.99 2.50
CA GLU A 192 -22.17 3.10 3.44
C GLU A 192 -21.44 2.77 4.74
N GLU A 193 -21.65 1.60 5.32
CA GLU A 193 -20.96 1.14 6.54
C GLU A 193 -19.45 1.07 6.36
N ASN A 194 -19.00 0.56 5.20
CA ASN A 194 -17.58 0.45 4.88
C ASN A 194 -16.97 1.82 4.58
N VAL A 195 -17.74 2.75 4.02
CA VAL A 195 -17.30 4.15 3.85
C VAL A 195 -17.06 4.81 5.20
N VAL A 196 -18.00 4.70 6.14
CA VAL A 196 -17.85 5.26 7.49
C VAL A 196 -16.62 4.69 8.18
N SER A 197 -16.47 3.37 8.19
CA SER A 197 -15.29 2.70 8.77
C SER A 197 -13.98 3.14 8.11
N THR A 198 -13.99 3.38 6.80
CA THR A 198 -12.81 3.89 6.06
C THR A 198 -12.48 5.33 6.50
N LEU A 199 -13.49 6.19 6.65
CA LEU A 199 -13.29 7.58 7.09
C LEU A 199 -12.73 7.64 8.51
N ASP A 200 -13.26 6.84 9.43
CA ASP A 200 -12.76 6.73 10.81
C ASP A 200 -11.29 6.26 10.85
N PHE A 201 -10.93 5.31 9.97
CA PHE A 201 -9.55 4.85 9.83
C PHE A 201 -8.62 5.97 9.34
N LEU A 202 -9.06 6.74 8.34
CA LEU A 202 -8.28 7.85 7.80
C LEU A 202 -8.11 8.98 8.81
N ASP A 203 -9.12 9.30 9.57
CA ASP A 203 -9.04 10.32 10.62
C ASP A 203 -7.98 9.96 11.66
N LYS A 204 -7.93 8.69 12.09
CA LYS A 204 -6.86 8.21 12.96
C LYS A 204 -5.49 8.33 12.30
N MET A 205 -5.34 7.94 11.02
CA MET A 205 -4.07 8.09 10.31
C MET A 205 -3.59 9.54 10.26
N ILE A 206 -4.51 10.47 9.97
CA ILE A 206 -4.20 11.91 9.86
C ILE A 206 -3.77 12.49 11.21
N LEU A 207 -4.36 12.04 12.29
CA LEU A 207 -4.11 12.56 13.64
C LEU A 207 -2.86 11.93 14.29
N GLU A 208 -2.59 10.65 14.04
CA GLU A 208 -1.57 9.89 14.76
C GLU A 208 -0.24 9.76 13.99
N LEU A 209 -0.29 9.74 12.64
CA LEU A 209 0.92 9.55 11.83
C LEU A 209 1.55 10.88 11.41
N PRO A 210 2.85 11.09 11.65
CA PRO A 210 3.56 12.23 11.10
C PRO A 210 3.57 12.16 9.56
N SER A 211 3.17 13.26 8.93
CA SER A 211 3.07 13.36 7.48
C SER A 211 3.96 14.47 6.94
N TYR A 212 4.66 14.18 5.85
CA TYR A 212 5.60 15.09 5.21
C TYR A 212 5.33 15.24 3.72
N LEU A 213 5.58 16.42 3.18
CA LEU A 213 5.65 16.68 1.75
C LEU A 213 7.12 16.83 1.36
N LEU A 214 7.61 15.88 0.55
CA LEU A 214 8.92 15.93 -0.07
C LEU A 214 8.77 16.40 -1.51
N LYS A 215 9.25 17.60 -1.80
CA LYS A 215 9.55 18.04 -3.17
C LYS A 215 10.94 17.55 -3.50
N CYS A 216 11.12 16.82 -4.61
CA CYS A 216 12.39 16.13 -4.83
C CYS A 216 12.79 15.98 -6.30
N THR A 217 14.10 15.94 -6.47
CA THR A 217 14.81 15.39 -7.63
C THR A 217 15.14 13.90 -7.40
N ILE A 218 15.71 13.23 -8.41
CA ILE A 218 16.29 11.89 -8.28
C ILE A 218 17.71 12.03 -7.75
N SER A 219 17.88 12.11 -6.42
CA SER A 219 19.17 12.38 -5.79
C SER A 219 19.30 11.77 -4.40
N GLU A 220 20.52 11.61 -3.93
CA GLU A 220 20.84 11.18 -2.57
C GLU A 220 20.37 12.23 -1.53
N GLU A 221 20.45 13.52 -1.85
CA GLU A 221 19.95 14.59 -0.99
C GLU A 221 18.46 14.44 -0.69
N ALA A 222 17.63 13.99 -1.68
CA ALA A 222 16.23 13.69 -1.45
C ALA A 222 16.04 12.54 -0.46
N VAL A 223 16.92 11.52 -0.51
CA VAL A 223 16.93 10.41 0.46
C VAL A 223 17.28 10.94 1.85
N GLN A 224 18.36 11.71 1.98
CA GLN A 224 18.76 12.31 3.25
C GLN A 224 17.60 13.08 3.89
N LYS A 225 16.97 13.99 3.16
CA LYS A 225 15.86 14.81 3.68
C LYS A 225 14.68 13.95 4.18
N SER A 226 14.26 12.94 3.40
CA SER A 226 13.17 12.06 3.80
C SER A 226 13.56 11.14 4.95
N PHE A 227 14.80 10.64 4.99
CA PHE A 227 15.30 9.80 6.06
C PHE A 227 15.30 10.54 7.41
N GLU A 228 15.92 11.71 7.45
CA GLU A 228 16.01 12.50 8.68
C GLU A 228 14.62 12.91 9.20
N ALA A 229 13.72 13.31 8.29
CA ALA A 229 12.37 13.71 8.67
C ALA A 229 11.51 12.54 9.20
N LEU A 230 11.56 11.38 8.53
CA LEU A 230 10.76 10.22 8.88
C LEU A 230 11.29 9.46 10.10
N THR A 231 12.62 9.34 10.22
CA THR A 231 13.24 8.52 11.27
C THR A 231 13.67 9.32 12.49
N GLY A 232 13.86 10.62 12.36
CA GLY A 232 14.49 11.48 13.37
C GLY A 232 15.99 11.19 13.60
N LYS A 233 16.60 10.34 12.77
CA LYS A 233 18.03 9.97 12.85
C LYS A 233 18.84 10.81 11.89
N GLN A 234 20.09 11.06 12.23
CA GLN A 234 21.03 11.66 11.31
C GLN A 234 21.32 10.70 10.14
N TYR A 235 21.28 11.22 8.92
CA TYR A 235 21.63 10.46 7.74
C TYR A 235 23.14 10.21 7.65
N ILE A 236 23.50 8.96 7.40
CA ILE A 236 24.87 8.56 7.12
C ILE A 236 24.81 7.82 5.77
N SER A 237 25.48 8.39 4.77
CA SER A 237 25.58 7.76 3.45
C SER A 237 26.32 6.43 3.54
N LYS A 238 25.78 5.43 2.88
CA LYS A 238 26.48 4.19 2.62
C LYS A 238 27.67 4.52 1.70
N ASN A 239 28.88 4.24 2.14
CA ASN A 239 30.05 4.32 1.28
C ASN A 239 29.93 3.26 0.18
N ILE A 240 29.62 3.70 -1.03
CA ILE A 240 29.48 2.86 -2.23
C ILE A 240 30.84 2.75 -2.91
#